data_ed27bb76c9b8965a406e14c7d4e2ad0d
#
_entry.id   ed27bb76c9b8965a406e14c7d4e2ad0d
#
_cell.length_a   1.000
_cell.length_b   1.000
_cell.length_c   1.000
_cell.angle_alpha   90.00
_cell.angle_beta   90.00
_cell.angle_gamma   90.00
#
_symmetry.space_group_name_H-M   'P 1'
#
loop_
_entity.id
_entity.type
_entity.pdbx_description
1 polymer ?
#
loop_
_entity_poly.entity_id
_entity_poly.type
_entity_poly.pdbx_seq_one_letter_code
_entity_poly.pdbx_strand_id
1 'polypeptide(L)'
;KMEKGDLLNIYRQKRIITRPLAPIQVFLGSMIVTSSYNGSSMGIFTPDPDAIQNPILRHRNIMEGDVAIPSLVLDSDVLFDPGQAQLKGSAQAEVAKVADFILYHNPPTLIIEGHTDSDGDELPNQDLSERRANALRQMLLDNHPAITPETIQSRGRGEERPIAPNV
;
A
#
# COMPACT_ATOMS: atom_id res chain seq x y z
N LYS A 1 14.84 9.79 -0.81
CA LYS A 1 15.98 8.98 -0.36
C LYS A 1 15.44 7.71 0.26
N MET A 2 15.97 6.54 -0.10
CA MET A 2 15.59 5.27 0.53
C MET A 2 16.53 4.99 1.69
N GLU A 3 16.02 4.34 2.74
CA GLU A 3 16.78 3.95 3.91
C GLU A 3 16.68 2.45 4.17
N LYS A 4 17.58 1.90 4.94
CA LYS A 4 17.53 0.49 5.34
C LYS A 4 16.25 0.24 6.16
N GLY A 5 15.48 -0.76 5.76
CA GLY A 5 14.20 -1.11 6.36
C GLY A 5 12.99 -0.60 5.60
N ASP A 6 13.16 0.33 4.63
CA ASP A 6 12.05 0.80 3.81
C ASP A 6 11.42 -0.36 3.04
N LEU A 7 10.09 -0.39 3.04
CA LEU A 7 9.29 -1.31 2.25
C LEU A 7 8.92 -0.64 0.92
N LEU A 8 9.14 -1.36 -0.17
CA LEU A 8 8.79 -0.92 -1.51
C LEU A 8 7.84 -1.93 -2.16
N ASN A 9 6.76 -1.45 -2.73
CA ASN A 9 5.92 -2.25 -3.62
C ASN A 9 6.41 -2.10 -5.06
N ILE A 10 6.65 -3.23 -5.73
CA ILE A 10 7.23 -3.29 -7.08
C ILE A 10 6.12 -3.55 -8.09
N TYR A 11 6.07 -2.71 -9.12
CA TYR A 11 5.07 -2.78 -10.18
C TYR A 11 5.72 -2.80 -11.55
N ARG A 12 5.17 -3.60 -12.46
CA ARG A 12 5.49 -3.58 -13.89
C ARG A 12 4.45 -2.83 -14.67
N GLN A 13 4.89 -1.84 -15.44
CA GLN A 13 4.01 -1.12 -16.35
C GLN A 13 3.90 -1.86 -17.69
N LYS A 14 2.67 -2.15 -18.12
CA LYS A 14 2.36 -2.74 -19.42
C LYS A 14 1.48 -1.79 -20.23
N ARG A 15 1.93 -1.42 -21.43
CA ARG A 15 1.10 -0.73 -22.41
C ARG A 15 0.34 -1.74 -23.24
N ILE A 16 -0.99 -1.60 -23.30
CA ILE A 16 -1.81 -2.36 -24.24
C ILE A 16 -1.84 -1.56 -25.56
N ILE A 17 -1.27 -2.14 -26.61
CA ILE A 17 -1.02 -1.47 -27.91
C ILE A 17 -2.33 -1.06 -28.61
N THR A 18 -3.47 -1.66 -28.27
CA THR A 18 -4.74 -1.53 -29.03
C THR A 18 -5.65 -0.38 -28.60
N ARG A 19 -5.34 0.34 -27.50
CA ARG A 19 -6.11 1.51 -27.04
C ARG A 19 -5.21 2.53 -26.36
N PRO A 20 -5.47 3.86 -26.50
CA PRO A 20 -4.75 4.90 -25.78
C PRO A 20 -5.24 4.98 -24.32
N LEU A 21 -5.10 3.87 -23.59
CA LEU A 21 -5.39 3.78 -22.15
C LEU A 21 -4.09 3.97 -21.39
N ALA A 22 -4.22 4.46 -20.14
CA ALA A 22 -3.11 4.48 -19.20
C ALA A 22 -2.46 3.08 -19.09
N PRO A 23 -1.14 3.00 -18.90
CA PRO A 23 -0.46 1.72 -18.75
C PRO A 23 -1.06 0.96 -17.56
N ILE A 24 -1.29 -0.34 -17.74
CA ILE A 24 -1.69 -1.22 -16.65
C ILE A 24 -0.48 -1.41 -15.74
N GLN A 25 -0.68 -1.22 -14.45
CA GLN A 25 0.31 -1.56 -13.43
C GLN A 25 0.01 -2.95 -12.89
N VAL A 26 0.96 -3.86 -13.01
CA VAL A 26 0.89 -5.20 -12.44
C VAL A 26 1.80 -5.24 -11.22
N PHE A 27 1.24 -5.52 -10.06
CA PHE A 27 2.00 -5.73 -8.83
C PHE A 27 2.84 -7.00 -8.96
N LEU A 28 4.13 -6.91 -8.66
CA LEU A 28 5.06 -8.04 -8.75
C LEU A 28 5.38 -8.65 -7.39
N GLY A 29 5.31 -7.86 -6.34
CA GLY A 29 5.70 -8.22 -5.00
C GLY A 29 6.31 -7.05 -4.24
N SER A 30 6.88 -7.34 -3.08
CA SER A 30 7.44 -6.33 -2.19
C SER A 30 8.95 -6.50 -2.03
N MET A 31 9.65 -5.43 -1.74
CA MET A 31 11.08 -5.42 -1.48
C MET A 31 11.39 -4.67 -0.20
N ILE A 32 12.21 -5.27 0.67
CA ILE A 32 12.74 -4.59 1.85
C ILE A 32 14.16 -4.11 1.53
N VAL A 33 14.40 -2.82 1.71
CA VAL A 33 15.73 -2.22 1.50
C VAL A 33 16.70 -2.71 2.58
N THR A 34 17.80 -3.31 2.17
CA THR A 34 18.84 -3.81 3.08
C THR A 34 20.02 -2.84 3.21
N SER A 35 20.28 -2.08 2.16
CA SER A 35 21.29 -1.02 2.16
C SER A 35 20.97 0.05 1.13
N SER A 36 21.41 1.27 1.41
CA SER A 36 21.18 2.43 0.55
C SER A 36 22.49 3.20 0.35
N TYR A 37 22.75 3.61 -0.88
CA TYR A 37 23.91 4.38 -1.33
C TYR A 37 23.45 5.64 -2.06
N ASN A 38 24.39 6.53 -2.37
CA ASN A 38 24.05 7.70 -3.18
C ASN A 38 23.56 7.26 -4.58
N GLY A 39 22.24 7.42 -4.80
CA GLY A 39 21.62 7.14 -6.11
C GLY A 39 21.18 5.70 -6.34
N SER A 40 21.44 4.77 -5.41
CA SER A 40 20.99 3.37 -5.53
C SER A 40 20.67 2.76 -4.18
N SER A 41 19.84 1.72 -4.19
CA SER A 41 19.53 0.91 -3.01
C SER A 41 19.50 -0.57 -3.38
N MET A 42 19.87 -1.42 -2.43
CA MET A 42 19.76 -2.87 -2.55
C MET A 42 18.69 -3.37 -1.58
N GLY A 43 18.01 -4.43 -1.95
CA GLY A 43 16.96 -5.02 -1.11
C GLY A 43 16.70 -6.49 -1.41
N ILE A 44 15.91 -7.12 -0.55
CA ILE A 44 15.42 -8.48 -0.72
C ILE A 44 14.01 -8.39 -1.28
N PHE A 45 13.80 -8.95 -2.46
CA PHE A 45 12.51 -9.01 -3.13
C PHE A 45 11.76 -10.28 -2.78
N THR A 46 10.50 -10.14 -2.38
CA THR A 46 9.54 -11.23 -2.16
C THR A 46 8.47 -11.15 -3.25
N PRO A 47 8.42 -12.10 -4.18
CA PRO A 47 7.41 -12.12 -5.23
C PRO A 47 6.01 -12.34 -4.65
N ASP A 48 5.03 -11.67 -5.26
CA ASP A 48 3.62 -11.92 -4.99
C ASP A 48 3.17 -13.24 -5.63
N PRO A 49 2.47 -14.13 -4.90
CA PRO A 49 1.99 -15.40 -5.44
C PRO A 49 1.09 -15.27 -6.67
N ASP A 50 0.23 -14.26 -6.70
CA ASP A 50 -0.67 -14.01 -7.82
C ASP A 50 0.07 -13.48 -9.05
N ALA A 51 1.12 -12.67 -8.82
CA ALA A 51 2.00 -12.23 -9.89
C ALA A 51 2.70 -13.42 -10.56
N ILE A 52 3.05 -14.45 -9.80
CA ILE A 52 3.70 -15.66 -10.33
C ILE A 52 2.79 -16.40 -11.33
N GLN A 53 1.47 -16.34 -11.13
CA GLN A 53 0.48 -17.00 -11.98
C GLN A 53 -0.08 -16.09 -13.09
N ASN A 54 0.24 -14.80 -13.08
CA ASN A 54 -0.31 -13.81 -14.00
C ASN A 54 0.18 -14.06 -15.45
N PRO A 55 -0.73 -14.40 -16.41
CA PRO A 55 -0.35 -14.70 -17.78
C PRO A 55 0.21 -13.50 -18.57
N ILE A 56 -0.01 -12.27 -18.09
CA ILE A 56 0.51 -11.04 -18.72
C ILE A 56 2.01 -10.90 -18.48
N LEU A 57 2.53 -11.55 -17.43
CA LEU A 57 3.93 -11.46 -17.04
C LEU A 57 4.75 -12.57 -17.73
N ARG A 58 5.57 -12.20 -18.72
CA ARG A 58 6.55 -13.13 -19.31
C ARG A 58 7.73 -13.44 -18.38
N HIS A 59 8.11 -12.46 -17.57
CA HIS A 59 9.21 -12.54 -16.60
C HIS A 59 8.69 -12.16 -15.22
N ARG A 60 8.99 -12.97 -14.23
CA ARG A 60 8.47 -12.86 -12.86
C ARG A 60 9.42 -12.18 -11.89
N ASN A 61 10.69 -12.02 -12.27
CA ASN A 61 11.68 -11.29 -11.50
C ASN A 61 11.64 -9.80 -11.81
N ILE A 62 12.17 -8.99 -10.90
CA ILE A 62 12.35 -7.55 -11.12
C ILE A 62 13.24 -7.34 -12.36
N MET A 63 12.85 -6.40 -13.18
CA MET A 63 13.57 -6.01 -14.41
C MET A 63 13.78 -4.50 -14.42
N GLU A 64 14.75 -4.07 -15.23
CA GLU A 64 14.91 -2.65 -15.54
C GLU A 64 13.62 -2.07 -16.13
N GLY A 65 13.20 -0.90 -15.60
CA GLY A 65 11.95 -0.24 -15.94
C GLY A 65 10.75 -0.61 -15.08
N ASP A 66 10.88 -1.55 -14.14
CA ASP A 66 9.88 -1.76 -13.11
C ASP A 66 9.91 -0.59 -12.11
N VAL A 67 8.75 -0.23 -11.57
CA VAL A 67 8.58 0.91 -10.67
C VAL A 67 8.53 0.43 -9.23
N ALA A 68 9.36 1.01 -8.38
CA ALA A 68 9.38 0.80 -6.94
C ALA A 68 8.66 1.97 -6.25
N ILE A 69 7.62 1.68 -5.48
CA ILE A 69 6.82 2.68 -4.77
C ILE A 69 7.01 2.47 -3.26
N PRO A 70 7.44 3.49 -2.49
CA PRO A 70 7.51 3.40 -1.05
C PRO A 70 6.16 3.03 -0.45
N SER A 71 6.15 2.13 0.52
CA SER A 71 4.94 1.63 1.16
C SER A 71 5.14 1.54 2.67
N LEU A 72 4.06 1.74 3.41
CA LEU A 72 4.00 1.56 4.85
C LEU A 72 2.84 0.62 5.17
N VAL A 73 3.11 -0.43 5.94
CA VAL A 73 2.08 -1.36 6.42
C VAL A 73 1.79 -1.02 7.88
N LEU A 74 0.51 -0.91 8.19
CA LEU A 74 0.00 -0.66 9.53
C LEU A 74 -0.83 -1.86 9.98
N ASP A 75 -0.66 -2.25 11.23
CA ASP A 75 -1.48 -3.28 11.84
C ASP A 75 -2.88 -2.72 12.14
N SER A 76 -3.89 -3.35 11.55
CA SER A 76 -5.29 -2.97 11.72
C SER A 76 -5.75 -3.09 13.17
N ASP A 77 -5.26 -4.06 13.92
CA ASP A 77 -5.63 -4.30 15.31
C ASP A 77 -5.11 -3.22 16.26
N VAL A 78 -4.04 -2.54 15.87
CA VAL A 78 -3.55 -1.36 16.60
C VAL A 78 -4.45 -0.15 16.37
N LEU A 79 -5.03 -0.04 15.18
CA LEU A 79 -5.84 1.11 14.75
C LEU A 79 -7.31 0.99 15.13
N PHE A 80 -7.89 -0.22 15.05
CA PHE A 80 -9.32 -0.45 15.16
C PHE A 80 -9.65 -1.60 16.11
N ASP A 81 -10.84 -1.56 16.72
CA ASP A 81 -11.40 -2.73 17.38
C ASP A 81 -12.00 -3.69 16.34
N PRO A 82 -12.12 -5.00 16.67
CA PRO A 82 -12.71 -5.98 15.78
C PRO A 82 -14.09 -5.55 15.25
N GLY A 83 -14.27 -5.62 13.93
CA GLY A 83 -15.50 -5.22 13.27
C GLY A 83 -15.81 -3.71 13.27
N GLN A 84 -14.95 -2.87 13.85
CA GLN A 84 -15.14 -1.43 13.92
C GLN A 84 -14.30 -0.69 12.87
N ALA A 85 -14.78 0.49 12.46
CA ALA A 85 -14.04 1.43 11.61
C ALA A 85 -13.74 2.75 12.35
N GLN A 86 -14.04 2.83 13.64
CA GLN A 86 -13.67 3.97 14.48
C GLN A 86 -12.25 3.76 14.99
N LEU A 87 -11.37 4.73 14.76
CA LEU A 87 -10.00 4.71 15.23
C LEU A 87 -9.96 4.73 16.77
N LYS A 88 -9.11 3.88 17.33
CA LYS A 88 -8.81 3.86 18.77
C LYS A 88 -8.11 5.16 19.18
N GLY A 89 -8.26 5.57 20.42
CA GLY A 89 -7.47 6.67 20.98
C GLY A 89 -5.95 6.43 20.93
N SER A 90 -5.53 5.16 20.99
CA SER A 90 -4.13 4.73 20.84
C SER A 90 -3.60 4.81 19.42
N ALA A 91 -4.46 4.90 18.41
CA ALA A 91 -4.06 4.95 16.99
C ALA A 91 -3.26 6.22 16.63
N GLN A 92 -3.28 7.25 17.47
CA GLN A 92 -2.66 8.54 17.20
C GLN A 92 -1.15 8.42 16.91
N ALA A 93 -0.45 7.51 17.60
CA ALA A 93 0.97 7.27 17.36
C ALA A 93 1.23 6.66 15.97
N GLU A 94 0.36 5.74 15.53
CA GLU A 94 0.47 5.14 14.19
C GLU A 94 0.11 6.14 13.09
N VAL A 95 -0.91 6.98 13.32
CA VAL A 95 -1.27 8.08 12.40
C VAL A 95 -0.11 9.07 12.24
N ALA A 96 0.60 9.38 13.33
CA ALA A 96 1.80 10.23 13.27
C ALA A 96 2.89 9.61 12.38
N LYS A 97 3.14 8.30 12.47
CA LYS A 97 4.10 7.60 11.57
C LYS A 97 3.70 7.73 10.09
N VAL A 98 2.40 7.63 9.80
CA VAL A 98 1.91 7.84 8.42
C VAL A 98 2.16 9.27 7.97
N ALA A 99 1.92 10.25 8.82
CA ALA A 99 2.19 11.65 8.49
C ALA A 99 3.69 11.89 8.24
N ASP A 100 4.57 11.35 9.09
CA ASP A 100 6.02 11.43 8.90
C ASP A 100 6.45 10.77 7.59
N PHE A 101 5.88 9.62 7.25
CA PHE A 101 6.12 8.93 5.99
C PHE A 101 5.72 9.80 4.78
N ILE A 102 4.54 10.44 4.83
CA ILE A 102 4.06 11.34 3.78
C ILE A 102 5.00 12.54 3.62
N LEU A 103 5.36 13.18 4.73
CA LEU A 103 6.23 14.36 4.72
C LEU A 103 7.64 14.02 4.25
N TYR A 104 8.15 12.84 4.60
CA TYR A 104 9.49 12.39 4.21
C TYR A 104 9.57 12.07 2.71
N HIS A 105 8.60 11.31 2.18
CA HIS A 105 8.61 10.87 0.78
C HIS A 105 8.00 11.91 -0.18
N ASN A 106 7.18 12.84 0.34
CA ASN A 106 6.47 13.87 -0.42
C ASN A 106 5.85 13.34 -1.72
N PRO A 107 5.04 12.28 -1.64
CA PRO A 107 4.49 11.65 -2.84
C PRO A 107 3.47 12.60 -3.52
N PRO A 108 3.40 12.63 -4.85
CA PRO A 108 2.38 13.41 -5.55
C PRO A 108 0.97 12.86 -5.30
N THR A 109 0.87 11.59 -4.99
CA THR A 109 -0.37 10.92 -4.59
C THR A 109 -0.05 9.80 -3.61
N LEU A 110 -0.80 9.75 -2.51
CA LEU A 110 -0.81 8.65 -1.55
C LEU A 110 -2.12 7.89 -1.67
N ILE A 111 -2.05 6.57 -1.60
CA ILE A 111 -3.24 5.71 -1.55
C ILE A 111 -3.21 4.94 -0.24
N ILE A 112 -4.28 5.09 0.55
CA ILE A 112 -4.55 4.26 1.73
C ILE A 112 -5.42 3.10 1.29
N GLU A 113 -4.88 1.89 1.39
CA GLU A 113 -5.64 0.67 1.14
C GLU A 113 -6.02 0.02 2.47
N GLY A 114 -7.32 -0.18 2.69
CA GLY A 114 -7.85 -0.99 3.79
C GLY A 114 -8.00 -2.44 3.34
N HIS A 115 -7.58 -3.37 4.20
CA HIS A 115 -7.74 -4.81 3.98
C HIS A 115 -8.46 -5.42 5.18
N THR A 116 -9.14 -6.55 4.96
CA THR A 116 -9.68 -7.43 5.99
C THR A 116 -9.07 -8.81 5.81
N ASP A 117 -9.21 -9.65 6.83
CA ASP A 117 -9.04 -11.10 6.70
C ASP A 117 -10.20 -11.70 5.89
N SER A 118 -10.15 -13.00 5.67
CA SER A 118 -11.17 -13.77 4.95
C SER A 118 -12.31 -14.25 5.84
N ASP A 119 -12.36 -13.78 7.11
CA ASP A 119 -13.44 -14.13 8.01
C ASP A 119 -14.69 -13.30 7.71
N GLY A 120 -15.78 -13.97 7.34
CA GLY A 120 -17.08 -13.35 7.03
C GLY A 120 -17.40 -13.31 5.53
N ASP A 121 -18.39 -12.48 5.17
CA ASP A 121 -18.83 -12.32 3.81
C ASP A 121 -18.05 -11.21 3.09
N GLU A 122 -17.83 -11.38 1.78
CA GLU A 122 -17.06 -10.46 0.92
C GLU A 122 -17.59 -9.01 0.97
N LEU A 123 -18.92 -8.82 0.85
CA LEU A 123 -19.52 -7.47 0.83
C LEU A 123 -19.35 -6.70 2.14
N PRO A 124 -19.63 -7.26 3.34
CA PRO A 124 -19.30 -6.64 4.62
C PRO A 124 -17.80 -6.33 4.78
N ASN A 125 -16.92 -7.22 4.34
CA ASN A 125 -15.47 -7.04 4.39
C ASN A 125 -15.02 -5.88 3.50
N GLN A 126 -15.57 -5.78 2.30
CA GLN A 126 -15.32 -4.65 1.41
C GLN A 126 -15.75 -3.33 2.03
N ASP A 127 -16.98 -3.24 2.58
CA ASP A 127 -17.49 -2.04 3.23
C ASP A 127 -16.66 -1.67 4.47
N LEU A 128 -16.30 -2.65 5.31
CA LEU A 128 -15.50 -2.40 6.51
C LEU A 128 -14.11 -1.86 6.15
N SER A 129 -13.44 -2.47 5.17
CA SER A 129 -12.13 -2.05 4.71
C SER A 129 -12.15 -0.62 4.13
N GLU A 130 -13.19 -0.27 3.39
CA GLU A 130 -13.36 1.09 2.85
C GLU A 130 -13.60 2.12 3.96
N ARG A 131 -14.47 1.81 4.92
CA ARG A 131 -14.71 2.69 6.07
C ARG A 131 -13.46 2.91 6.92
N ARG A 132 -12.63 1.86 7.12
CA ARG A 132 -11.35 1.95 7.84
C ARG A 132 -10.35 2.83 7.11
N ALA A 133 -10.19 2.65 5.80
CA ALA A 133 -9.32 3.49 4.99
C ALA A 133 -9.76 4.97 5.00
N ASN A 134 -11.07 5.22 4.92
CA ASN A 134 -11.64 6.56 5.00
C ASN A 134 -11.44 7.20 6.38
N ALA A 135 -11.59 6.45 7.48
CA ALA A 135 -11.36 6.96 8.83
C ALA A 135 -9.91 7.40 9.05
N LEU A 136 -8.93 6.60 8.57
CA LEU A 136 -7.52 6.97 8.62
C LEU A 136 -7.22 8.20 7.77
N ARG A 137 -7.76 8.24 6.54
CA ARG A 137 -7.64 9.42 5.66
C ARG A 137 -8.16 10.68 6.34
N GLN A 138 -9.35 10.63 6.92
CA GLN A 138 -9.96 11.79 7.58
C GLN A 138 -9.11 12.26 8.75
N MET A 139 -8.63 11.35 9.60
CA MET A 139 -7.80 11.70 10.73
C MET A 139 -6.47 12.36 10.32
N LEU A 140 -5.87 11.91 9.20
CA LEU A 140 -4.67 12.55 8.64
C LEU A 140 -4.95 13.98 8.18
N LEU A 141 -6.04 14.21 7.47
CA LEU A 141 -6.44 15.54 7.00
C LEU A 141 -6.76 16.50 8.16
N ASP A 142 -7.43 16.01 9.20
CA ASP A 142 -7.83 16.83 10.33
C ASP A 142 -6.63 17.27 11.20
N ASN A 143 -5.63 16.39 11.33
CA ASN A 143 -4.50 16.62 12.24
C ASN A 143 -3.24 17.16 11.54
N HIS A 144 -3.15 17.06 10.21
CA HIS A 144 -1.95 17.44 9.45
C HIS A 144 -2.29 18.37 8.28
N PRO A 145 -2.38 19.69 8.50
CA PRO A 145 -2.80 20.66 7.47
C PRO A 145 -1.90 20.71 6.21
N ALA A 146 -0.69 20.17 6.30
CA ALA A 146 0.21 20.04 5.15
C ALA A 146 -0.22 18.94 4.16
N ILE A 147 -1.12 18.03 4.58
CA ILE A 147 -1.68 16.96 3.76
C ILE A 147 -3.01 17.46 3.19
N THR A 148 -3.14 17.48 1.87
CA THR A 148 -4.36 17.98 1.23
C THR A 148 -5.23 16.85 0.67
N PRO A 149 -6.56 17.07 0.56
CA PRO A 149 -7.47 16.05 0.02
C PRO A 149 -7.10 15.55 -1.39
N GLU A 150 -6.43 16.39 -2.18
CA GLU A 150 -6.03 16.07 -3.55
C GLU A 150 -4.85 15.09 -3.59
N THR A 151 -4.02 15.10 -2.54
CA THR A 151 -2.82 14.24 -2.46
C THR A 151 -3.11 12.87 -1.85
N ILE A 152 -4.24 12.71 -1.14
CA ILE A 152 -4.55 11.48 -0.40
C ILE A 152 -5.87 10.86 -0.84
N GLN A 153 -5.81 9.60 -1.25
CA GLN A 153 -6.97 8.79 -1.62
C GLN A 153 -7.09 7.60 -0.68
N SER A 154 -8.31 7.09 -0.52
CA SER A 154 -8.61 5.89 0.28
C SER A 154 -9.43 4.92 -0.54
N ARG A 155 -9.21 3.61 -0.33
CA ARG A 155 -10.01 2.55 -0.91
C ARG A 155 -10.00 1.30 -0.04
N GLY A 156 -11.13 0.60 0.00
CA GLY A 156 -11.22 -0.75 0.54
C GLY A 156 -10.78 -1.78 -0.48
N ARG A 157 -10.21 -2.89 -0.01
CA ARG A 157 -9.87 -4.07 -0.81
C ARG A 157 -10.52 -5.34 -0.27
N GLY A 158 -11.20 -5.24 0.88
CA GLY A 158 -11.73 -6.43 1.53
C GLY A 158 -10.64 -7.48 1.70
N GLU A 159 -10.96 -8.71 1.33
CA GLU A 159 -10.05 -9.86 1.36
C GLU A 159 -9.27 -10.10 0.04
N GLU A 160 -9.49 -9.26 -0.99
CA GLU A 160 -8.89 -9.47 -2.33
C GLU A 160 -7.36 -9.54 -2.34
N ARG A 161 -6.70 -8.96 -1.34
CA ARG A 161 -5.24 -8.98 -1.22
C ARG A 161 -4.84 -9.00 0.25
N PRO A 162 -4.73 -10.16 0.88
CA PRO A 162 -4.20 -10.26 2.22
C PRO A 162 -2.74 -9.75 2.24
N ILE A 163 -2.44 -8.81 3.14
CA ILE A 163 -1.09 -8.25 3.32
C ILE A 163 -0.18 -9.27 4.03
N ALA A 164 -0.77 -10.22 4.77
CA ALA A 164 -0.10 -11.32 5.45
C ALA A 164 -0.86 -12.63 5.20
N PRO A 165 -0.17 -13.79 5.23
CA PRO A 165 -0.87 -15.07 5.18
C PRO A 165 -1.85 -15.16 6.35
N ASN A 166 -3.09 -15.51 6.07
CA ASN A 166 -4.06 -15.88 7.11
C ASN A 166 -3.51 -17.13 7.83
N VAL A 167 -3.24 -17.02 9.12
CA VAL A 167 -2.71 -18.10 9.97
C VAL A 167 -3.88 -18.81 10.63
#